data_301e58844406ce073b3309bbc1d1d4d9
#
_entry.id   301e58844406ce073b3309bbc1d1d4d9
#
_cell.length_a   1.000
_cell.length_b   1.000
_cell.length_c   1.000
_cell.angle_alpha   90.00
_cell.angle_beta   90.00
_cell.angle_gamma   90.00
#
_symmetry.space_group_name_H-M   'P 1'
#
loop_
_entity.id
_entity.type
_entity.pdbx_description
1 polymer ?
#
loop_
_entity_poly.entity_id
_entity_poly.type
_entity_poly.pdbx_seq_one_letter_code
_entity_poly.pdbx_strand_id
1 'polypeptide(L)'
;MLCYASANRDELVFANPGAFIIDRKPNQHLALGNGAHSCLGQHLARLEMRILFEELLPCLESIELAGVGERSHSYFVTGPKSLPLRFSVRSAPH
;
A
#
# COMPACT_ATOMS: atom_id res chain seq x y z
N MET A 1 21.35 -5.06 -8.50
CA MET A 1 19.87 -4.96 -8.61
C MET A 1 19.30 -4.59 -7.25
N LEU A 2 18.39 -3.61 -7.18
CA LEU A 2 17.73 -3.23 -5.93
C LEU A 2 16.40 -3.97 -5.83
N CYS A 3 16.24 -4.80 -4.78
CA CYS A 3 15.05 -5.61 -4.55
C CYS A 3 14.22 -5.01 -3.41
N TYR A 4 13.43 -3.98 -3.70
CA TYR A 4 12.59 -3.31 -2.70
C TYR A 4 11.65 -4.25 -1.93
N ALA A 5 11.08 -5.24 -2.62
CA ALA A 5 10.20 -6.21 -1.98
C ALA A 5 10.91 -7.06 -0.92
N SER A 6 12.16 -7.42 -1.15
CA SER A 6 13.00 -8.13 -0.18
C SER A 6 13.45 -7.18 0.94
N ALA A 7 13.94 -6.00 0.60
CA ALA A 7 14.41 -5.02 1.58
C ALA A 7 13.30 -4.59 2.55
N ASN A 8 12.07 -4.44 2.06
CA ASN A 8 10.91 -4.10 2.90
C ASN A 8 10.39 -5.28 3.75
N ARG A 9 11.02 -6.46 3.64
CA ARG A 9 10.75 -7.67 4.43
C ARG A 9 11.99 -8.21 5.14
N ASP A 10 13.00 -7.36 5.33
CA ASP A 10 14.21 -7.73 6.04
C ASP A 10 13.91 -7.91 7.54
N GLU A 11 14.14 -9.11 8.05
CA GLU A 11 13.91 -9.48 9.44
C GLU A 11 14.84 -8.75 10.43
N LEU A 12 15.98 -8.26 9.94
CA LEU A 12 16.91 -7.45 10.73
C LEU A 12 16.41 -6.02 10.93
N VAL A 13 15.46 -5.57 10.09
CA VAL A 13 14.91 -4.21 10.13
C VAL A 13 13.47 -4.19 10.64
N PHE A 14 12.67 -5.19 10.25
CA PHE A 14 11.24 -5.22 10.52
C PHE A 14 10.86 -6.43 11.39
N ALA A 15 10.28 -6.20 12.54
CA ALA A 15 9.62 -7.25 13.30
C ALA A 15 8.39 -7.75 12.54
N ASN A 16 8.23 -9.08 12.41
CA ASN A 16 7.16 -9.71 11.63
C ASN A 16 7.02 -9.13 10.21
N PRO A 17 8.04 -9.23 9.36
CA PRO A 17 8.09 -8.54 8.08
C PRO A 17 7.03 -9.03 7.08
N GLY A 18 6.49 -10.23 7.26
CA GLY A 18 5.40 -10.78 6.46
C GLY A 18 4.01 -10.28 6.86
N ALA A 19 3.87 -9.66 8.04
CA ALA A 19 2.59 -9.17 8.52
C ALA A 19 2.32 -7.75 8.03
N PHE A 20 1.08 -7.49 7.62
CA PHE A 20 0.59 -6.15 7.36
C PHE A 20 0.19 -5.49 8.68
N ILE A 21 0.99 -4.52 9.13
CA ILE A 21 0.80 -3.82 10.40
C ILE A 21 0.62 -2.34 10.08
N ILE A 22 -0.61 -1.84 10.21
CA ILE A 22 -1.00 -0.49 9.78
C ILE A 22 -0.32 0.62 10.59
N ASP A 23 -0.05 0.37 11.86
CA ASP A 23 0.58 1.30 12.80
C ASP A 23 2.05 0.98 13.09
N ARG A 24 2.70 0.24 12.19
CA ARG A 24 4.11 -0.17 12.32
C ARG A 24 5.02 1.03 12.62
N LYS A 25 5.75 0.94 13.73
CA LYS A 25 6.78 1.92 14.12
C LYS A 25 8.01 1.21 14.69
N PRO A 26 9.23 1.53 14.21
CA PRO A 26 9.52 2.35 13.03
C PRO A 26 9.11 1.66 11.73
N ASN A 27 8.87 2.45 10.67
CA ASN A 27 8.53 1.93 9.35
C ASN A 27 9.47 2.53 8.29
N GLN A 28 10.70 2.03 8.25
CA GLN A 28 11.78 2.51 7.38
C GLN A 28 11.76 1.84 6.00
N HIS A 29 10.58 1.76 5.38
CA HIS A 29 10.44 1.14 4.08
C HIS A 29 11.13 1.92 2.97
N LEU A 30 11.59 1.21 1.95
CA LEU A 30 12.27 1.78 0.78
C LEU A 30 11.36 1.94 -0.44
N ALA A 31 10.05 1.85 -0.28
CA ALA A 31 9.10 1.91 -1.40
C ALA A 31 9.16 3.23 -2.19
N LEU A 32 9.61 4.30 -1.55
CA LEU A 32 9.78 5.62 -2.15
C LEU A 32 11.26 6.02 -2.27
N GLY A 33 12.16 5.04 -2.27
CA GLY A 33 13.60 5.27 -2.30
C GLY A 33 14.18 5.74 -0.97
N ASN A 34 15.46 6.08 -0.99
CA ASN A 34 16.19 6.58 0.18
C ASN A 34 17.34 7.50 -0.24
N GLY A 35 17.75 8.40 0.67
CA GLY A 35 18.89 9.31 0.45
C GLY A 35 18.66 10.26 -0.71
N ALA A 36 19.70 10.49 -1.50
CA ALA A 36 19.68 11.40 -2.66
C ALA A 36 18.69 10.98 -3.76
N HIS A 37 18.27 9.71 -3.77
CA HIS A 37 17.33 9.16 -4.73
C HIS A 37 15.90 8.99 -4.15
N SER A 38 15.60 9.59 -3.01
CA SER A 38 14.24 9.62 -2.49
C SER A 38 13.28 10.23 -3.50
N CYS A 39 12.11 9.62 -3.62
CA CYS A 39 11.07 10.07 -4.55
C CYS A 39 10.71 11.54 -4.30
N LEU A 40 10.87 12.39 -5.31
CA LEU A 40 10.53 13.81 -5.22
C LEU A 40 9.05 14.03 -4.89
N GLY A 41 8.17 13.18 -5.45
CA GLY A 41 6.72 13.23 -5.27
C GLY A 41 6.21 12.55 -4.00
N GLN A 42 7.06 12.08 -3.09
CA GLN A 42 6.63 11.29 -1.94
C GLN A 42 5.62 12.00 -1.03
N HIS A 43 5.77 13.32 -0.86
CA HIS A 43 4.87 14.10 -0.02
C HIS A 43 3.49 14.24 -0.64
N LEU A 44 3.45 14.48 -1.95
CA LEU A 44 2.20 14.54 -2.72
C LEU A 44 1.51 13.18 -2.73
N ALA A 45 2.22 12.10 -3.04
CA ALA A 45 1.66 10.75 -3.05
C ALA A 45 1.07 10.35 -1.69
N ARG A 46 1.73 10.70 -0.59
CA ARG A 46 1.21 10.45 0.76
C ARG A 46 -0.04 11.29 1.06
N LEU A 47 -0.07 12.53 0.59
CA LEU A 47 -1.22 13.42 0.75
C LEU A 47 -2.42 12.88 -0.03
N GLU A 48 -2.22 12.51 -1.30
CA GLU A 48 -3.26 11.94 -2.14
C GLU A 48 -3.86 10.65 -1.55
N MET A 49 -2.99 9.72 -1.11
CA MET A 49 -3.46 8.50 -0.46
C MET A 49 -4.25 8.80 0.81
N ARG A 50 -3.79 9.73 1.63
CA ARG A 50 -4.50 10.09 2.85
C ARG A 50 -5.88 10.65 2.55
N ILE A 51 -5.98 11.64 1.66
CA ILE A 51 -7.26 12.24 1.28
C ILE A 51 -8.19 11.19 0.68
N LEU A 52 -7.66 10.32 -0.21
CA LEU A 52 -8.46 9.25 -0.79
C LEU A 52 -9.09 8.36 0.29
N PHE A 53 -8.32 7.93 1.29
CA PHE A 53 -8.85 7.08 2.35
C PHE A 53 -9.75 7.85 3.33
N GLU A 54 -9.45 9.11 3.63
CA GLU A 54 -10.31 9.98 4.47
C GLU A 54 -11.70 10.15 3.84
N GLU A 55 -11.78 10.26 2.50
CA GLU A 55 -13.05 10.39 1.78
C GLU A 55 -13.73 9.03 1.52
N LEU A 56 -12.95 8.00 1.21
CA LEU A 56 -13.47 6.69 0.83
C LEU A 56 -14.02 5.90 2.04
N LEU A 57 -13.26 5.84 3.15
CA LEU A 57 -13.60 4.97 4.28
C LEU A 57 -14.96 5.31 4.92
N PRO A 58 -15.34 6.57 5.09
CA PRO A 58 -16.67 6.90 5.60
C PRO A 58 -17.82 6.43 4.71
N CYS A 59 -17.58 6.32 3.40
CA CYS A 59 -18.58 5.86 2.43
C CYS A 59 -18.75 4.34 2.42
N LEU A 60 -17.76 3.59 2.93
CA LEU A 60 -17.80 2.14 2.93
C LEU A 60 -18.47 1.59 4.18
N GLU A 61 -19.39 0.65 4.00
CA GLU A 61 -19.95 -0.17 5.06
C GLU A 61 -19.18 -1.46 5.25
N SER A 62 -18.82 -2.10 4.14
CA SER A 62 -17.98 -3.30 4.13
C SER A 62 -17.07 -3.34 2.92
N ILE A 63 -15.95 -4.05 3.07
CA ILE A 63 -15.02 -4.36 1.98
C ILE A 63 -14.37 -5.71 2.23
N GLU A 64 -14.33 -6.57 1.22
CA GLU A 64 -13.73 -7.89 1.30
C GLU A 64 -13.04 -8.27 -0.01
N LEU A 65 -12.09 -9.20 0.05
CA LEU A 65 -11.48 -9.77 -1.15
C LEU A 65 -12.50 -10.66 -1.86
N ALA A 66 -12.73 -10.41 -3.15
CA ALA A 66 -13.65 -11.18 -4.00
C ALA A 66 -12.94 -12.18 -4.92
N GLY A 67 -11.63 -12.31 -4.78
CA GLY A 67 -10.82 -13.23 -5.57
C GLY A 67 -9.33 -13.07 -5.31
N VAL A 68 -8.53 -13.78 -6.09
CA VAL A 68 -7.07 -13.69 -6.01
C VAL A 68 -6.60 -12.48 -6.82
N GLY A 69 -5.78 -11.64 -6.19
CA GLY A 69 -5.14 -10.52 -6.86
C GLY A 69 -4.07 -10.99 -7.84
N GLU A 70 -3.95 -10.30 -8.95
CA GLU A 70 -2.89 -10.53 -9.93
C GLU A 70 -1.78 -9.50 -9.79
N ARG A 71 -0.55 -9.95 -10.01
CA ARG A 71 0.63 -9.08 -10.08
C ARG A 71 1.15 -8.97 -11.50
N SER A 72 1.73 -7.81 -11.82
CA SER A 72 2.43 -7.65 -13.09
C SER A 72 3.74 -8.46 -13.07
N HIS A 73 4.02 -9.15 -14.17
CA HIS A 73 5.29 -9.82 -14.42
C HIS A 73 6.21 -8.85 -15.19
N SER A 74 6.99 -8.08 -14.46
CA SER A 74 7.93 -7.12 -15.05
C SER A 74 9.23 -7.13 -14.28
N TYR A 75 10.35 -7.05 -15.00
CA TYR A 75 11.67 -6.91 -14.39
C TYR A 75 11.99 -5.46 -14.00
N PHE A 76 11.23 -4.50 -14.52
CA PHE A 76 11.50 -3.07 -14.31
C PHE A 76 10.59 -2.48 -13.25
N VAL A 77 9.28 -2.61 -13.40
CA VAL A 77 8.30 -2.15 -12.42
C VAL A 77 7.33 -3.27 -12.12
N THR A 78 7.26 -3.69 -10.87
CA THR A 78 6.32 -4.71 -10.40
C THR A 78 5.31 -4.08 -9.46
N GLY A 79 4.06 -4.49 -9.60
CA GLY A 79 2.98 -4.02 -8.73
C GLY A 79 1.73 -4.88 -8.88
N PRO A 80 0.66 -4.55 -8.17
CA PRO A 80 -0.63 -5.17 -8.39
C PRO A 80 -1.16 -4.79 -9.78
N LYS A 81 -1.66 -5.77 -10.52
CA LYS A 81 -2.33 -5.59 -11.81
C LYS A 81 -3.84 -5.50 -11.62
N SER A 82 -4.38 -6.36 -10.76
CA SER A 82 -5.77 -6.35 -10.37
C SER A 82 -5.93 -6.82 -8.93
N LEU A 83 -6.92 -6.31 -8.24
CA LEU A 83 -7.33 -6.74 -6.92
C LEU A 83 -8.86 -6.78 -6.87
N PRO A 84 -9.47 -7.96 -7.07
CA PRO A 84 -10.93 -8.09 -7.01
C PRO A 84 -11.44 -7.79 -5.60
N LEU A 85 -12.32 -6.82 -5.49
CA LEU A 85 -12.92 -6.42 -4.22
C LEU A 85 -14.44 -6.46 -4.35
N ARG A 86 -15.11 -6.91 -3.28
CA ARG A 86 -16.54 -6.70 -3.07
C ARG A 86 -16.72 -5.71 -1.96
N PHE A 87 -17.57 -4.72 -2.18
CA PHE A 87 -17.83 -3.71 -1.16
C PHE A 87 -19.32 -3.30 -1.16
N SER A 88 -19.77 -2.82 -0.02
CA SER A 88 -21.05 -2.11 0.10
C SER A 88 -20.81 -0.68 0.54
N VAL A 89 -21.63 0.22 0.05
CA VAL A 89 -21.58 1.64 0.41
C VAL A 89 -22.71 1.96 1.37
N ARG A 90 -22.45 2.86 2.29
CA ARG A 90 -23.48 3.40 3.19
C ARG A 90 -24.48 4.20 2.39
N SER A 91 -25.77 3.92 2.58
CA SER A 91 -26.82 4.79 2.03
C SER A 91 -26.68 6.17 2.66
N ALA A 92 -26.72 7.21 1.82
CA ALA A 92 -26.79 8.57 2.35
C ALA A 92 -28.05 8.68 3.23
N PRO A 93 -27.98 9.31 4.40
CA PRO A 93 -29.18 9.63 5.16
C PRO A 93 -30.05 10.56 4.30
N HIS A 94 -31.28 10.15 4.08
CA HIS A 94 -32.31 10.96 3.41
C HIS A 94 -32.70 12.13 4.28
#